data_b34468e6acf615c5b608089a3388799c
#
_entry.id   b34468e6acf615c5b608089a3388799c
#
_cell.length_a   1.000
_cell.length_b   1.000
_cell.length_c   1.000
_cell.angle_alpha   90.00
_cell.angle_beta   90.00
_cell.angle_gamma   90.00
#
_symmetry.space_group_name_H-M   'P 1'
#
loop_
_entity.id
_entity.type
_entity.pdbx_description
1 polymer ?
#
loop_
_entity_poly.entity_id
_entity_poly.type
_entity_poly.pdbx_seq_one_letter_code
_entity_poly.pdbx_strand_id
1 'polypeptide(L)'
;MGIDTEISKKGSYVEIIDFNNLPNGLLGITVKSINKVIINDLTQLEDGLHIAKTQPLVDPEVDDQALLAEFPELTNILSQLVKHPKINDLKLNVDFNSADSIAYHLAGLIPISSIYKQNLLEAFDAAQRFEILSKYIDEISSN
;
A
#
# COMPACT_ATOMS: atom_id res chain seq x y z
N MET A 1 -18.56 -13.23 -20.40
CA MET A 1 -17.89 -12.09 -21.07
C MET A 1 -16.94 -11.44 -20.07
N GLY A 2 -15.65 -11.57 -20.30
CA GLY A 2 -14.65 -10.96 -19.41
C GLY A 2 -14.51 -9.49 -19.72
N ILE A 3 -14.49 -8.65 -18.66
CA ILE A 3 -13.94 -7.31 -18.75
C ILE A 3 -12.43 -7.53 -18.85
N ASP A 4 -11.80 -6.95 -19.88
CA ASP A 4 -10.34 -6.92 -19.94
C ASP A 4 -9.81 -6.20 -18.71
N THR A 5 -9.37 -6.96 -17.74
CA THR A 5 -8.78 -6.41 -16.53
C THR A 5 -7.29 -6.26 -16.76
N GLU A 6 -6.84 -5.02 -16.77
CA GLU A 6 -5.42 -4.73 -16.82
C GLU A 6 -4.80 -5.07 -15.47
N ILE A 7 -3.75 -5.90 -15.49
CA ILE A 7 -3.03 -6.30 -14.28
C ILE A 7 -1.67 -5.62 -14.27
N SER A 8 -1.38 -4.93 -13.18
CA SER A 8 -0.10 -4.26 -12.97
C SER A 8 1.05 -5.28 -12.90
N LYS A 9 2.24 -4.84 -13.31
CA LYS A 9 3.44 -5.70 -13.28
C LYS A 9 4.03 -5.90 -11.89
N LYS A 10 3.68 -5.03 -10.96
CA LYS A 10 4.12 -5.11 -9.56
C LYS A 10 2.90 -5.24 -8.66
N GLY A 11 3.04 -6.02 -7.61
CA GLY A 11 1.97 -6.25 -6.67
C GLY A 11 2.48 -6.71 -5.33
N SER A 12 1.55 -7.09 -4.46
CA SER A 12 1.87 -7.65 -3.15
C SER A 12 1.53 -9.12 -3.13
N TYR A 13 2.48 -9.94 -2.69
CA TYR A 13 2.22 -11.33 -2.35
C TYR A 13 1.59 -11.36 -0.97
N VAL A 14 0.40 -11.96 -0.87
CA VAL A 14 -0.37 -11.96 0.36
C VAL A 14 -0.70 -13.38 0.80
N GLU A 15 -0.92 -13.54 2.10
CA GLU A 15 -1.44 -14.75 2.71
C GLU A 15 -2.85 -14.48 3.20
N ILE A 16 -3.79 -15.39 2.91
CA ILE A 16 -5.15 -15.33 3.45
C ILE A 16 -5.09 -15.86 4.89
N ILE A 17 -5.41 -15.02 5.85
CA ILE A 17 -5.34 -15.36 7.28
C ILE A 17 -6.70 -15.57 7.92
N ASP A 18 -7.78 -15.15 7.29
CA ASP A 18 -9.13 -15.33 7.82
C ASP A 18 -10.19 -15.24 6.71
N PHE A 19 -11.32 -15.88 6.95
CA PHE A 19 -12.50 -15.88 6.08
C PHE A 19 -13.72 -15.42 6.87
N ASN A 20 -14.54 -14.56 6.29
CA ASN A 20 -15.77 -14.07 6.88
C ASN A 20 -16.93 -14.18 5.91
N ASN A 21 -18.13 -14.46 6.42
CA ASN A 21 -19.35 -14.28 5.65
C ASN A 21 -19.85 -12.83 5.82
N LEU A 22 -19.98 -12.11 4.72
CA LEU A 22 -20.50 -10.76 4.73
C LEU A 22 -22.03 -10.76 4.76
N PRO A 23 -22.68 -9.69 5.27
CA PRO A 23 -24.15 -9.60 5.34
C PRO A 23 -24.86 -9.77 4.00
N ASN A 24 -24.18 -9.45 2.89
CA ASN A 24 -24.73 -9.61 1.52
C ASN A 24 -24.55 -11.02 0.93
N GLY A 25 -24.10 -11.98 1.73
CA GLY A 25 -23.88 -13.35 1.29
C GLY A 25 -22.54 -13.58 0.57
N LEU A 26 -21.71 -12.55 0.42
CA LEU A 26 -20.40 -12.69 -0.18
C LEU A 26 -19.37 -13.19 0.82
N LEU A 27 -18.34 -13.84 0.30
CA LEU A 27 -17.19 -14.26 1.10
C LEU A 27 -16.23 -13.08 1.29
N GLY A 28 -15.99 -12.71 2.55
CA GLY A 28 -14.94 -11.77 2.91
C GLY A 28 -13.65 -12.52 3.25
N ILE A 29 -12.52 -11.98 2.88
CA ILE A 29 -11.21 -12.50 3.26
C ILE A 29 -10.38 -11.43 3.93
N THR A 30 -9.58 -11.83 4.91
CA THR A 30 -8.54 -10.98 5.49
C THR A 30 -7.20 -11.48 4.97
N VAL A 31 -6.40 -10.58 4.43
CA VAL A 31 -5.10 -10.91 3.88
C VAL A 31 -4.00 -10.16 4.62
N LYS A 32 -2.83 -10.78 4.70
CA LYS A 32 -1.62 -10.18 5.24
C LYS A 32 -0.57 -10.11 4.14
N SER A 33 0.00 -8.95 3.92
CA SER A 33 1.08 -8.79 2.95
C SER A 33 2.36 -9.46 3.46
N ILE A 34 3.01 -10.21 2.57
CA ILE A 34 4.28 -10.88 2.86
C ILE A 34 5.42 -10.05 2.27
N ASN A 35 5.36 -9.77 0.97
CA ASN A 35 6.37 -8.96 0.28
C ASN A 35 5.82 -8.39 -1.02
N LYS A 36 6.56 -7.43 -1.56
CA LYS A 36 6.31 -6.89 -2.89
C LYS A 36 6.90 -7.85 -3.94
N VAL A 37 6.23 -7.99 -5.07
CA VAL A 37 6.62 -8.92 -6.14
C VAL A 37 6.53 -8.26 -7.52
N ILE A 38 7.33 -8.80 -8.44
CA ILE A 38 7.16 -8.60 -9.88
C ILE A 38 6.31 -9.75 -10.41
N ILE A 39 5.32 -9.42 -11.21
CA ILE A 39 4.39 -10.40 -11.80
C ILE A 39 4.85 -10.72 -13.22
N ASN A 40 5.18 -11.99 -13.47
CA ASN A 40 5.64 -12.50 -14.75
C ASN A 40 4.71 -13.61 -15.25
N ASP A 41 4.77 -13.87 -16.55
CA ASP A 41 4.09 -15.01 -17.19
C ASP A 41 2.62 -15.12 -16.78
N LEU A 42 1.90 -14.00 -16.86
CA LEU A 42 0.49 -13.95 -16.52
C LEU A 42 -0.33 -14.76 -17.52
N THR A 43 -1.11 -15.69 -17.01
CA THR A 43 -2.08 -16.48 -17.79
C THR A 43 -3.45 -16.41 -17.14
N GLN A 44 -4.48 -16.53 -17.95
CA GLN A 44 -5.86 -16.60 -17.49
C GLN A 44 -6.43 -17.99 -17.78
N LEU A 45 -6.96 -18.65 -16.76
CA LEU A 45 -7.62 -19.93 -16.91
C LEU A 45 -9.02 -19.78 -17.52
N GLU A 46 -9.61 -20.88 -17.97
CA GLU A 46 -10.94 -20.88 -18.60
C GLU A 46 -12.04 -20.33 -17.70
N ASP A 47 -11.91 -20.48 -16.38
CA ASP A 47 -12.84 -19.94 -15.39
C ASP A 47 -12.64 -18.46 -15.08
N GLY A 48 -11.66 -17.81 -15.75
CA GLY A 48 -11.33 -16.41 -15.55
C GLY A 48 -10.26 -16.15 -14.52
N LEU A 49 -9.77 -17.17 -13.80
CA LEU A 49 -8.74 -17.02 -12.79
C LEU A 49 -7.40 -16.66 -13.42
N HIS A 50 -6.78 -15.59 -12.95
CA HIS A 50 -5.43 -15.22 -13.35
C HIS A 50 -4.39 -15.96 -12.51
N ILE A 51 -3.39 -16.51 -13.18
CA ILE A 51 -2.22 -17.15 -12.55
C ILE A 51 -0.96 -16.51 -13.10
N ALA A 52 0.02 -16.30 -12.25
CA ALA A 52 1.28 -15.72 -12.66
C ALA A 52 2.44 -16.33 -11.87
N LYS A 53 3.62 -16.26 -12.47
CA LYS A 53 4.88 -16.47 -11.74
C LYS A 53 5.30 -15.13 -11.15
N THR A 54 5.78 -15.16 -9.91
CA THR A 54 6.20 -13.95 -9.21
C THR A 54 7.65 -14.07 -8.71
N GLN A 55 8.30 -12.92 -8.62
CA GLN A 55 9.63 -12.80 -8.02
C GLN A 55 9.58 -11.74 -6.93
N PRO A 56 10.17 -11.99 -5.75
CA PRO A 56 10.29 -10.95 -4.73
C PRO A 56 11.04 -9.73 -5.28
N LEU A 57 10.51 -8.55 -4.95
CA LEU A 57 11.12 -7.27 -5.30
C LEU A 57 11.46 -6.54 -4.02
N VAL A 58 12.76 -6.34 -3.79
CA VAL A 58 13.25 -5.59 -2.62
C VAL A 58 13.73 -4.22 -3.08
N ASP A 59 13.18 -3.18 -2.47
CA ASP A 59 13.60 -1.82 -2.77
C ASP A 59 15.02 -1.56 -2.22
N PRO A 60 15.77 -0.64 -2.85
CA PRO A 60 17.03 -0.18 -2.27
C PRO A 60 16.84 0.39 -0.87
N GLU A 61 17.81 0.15 0.00
CA GLU A 61 17.79 0.72 1.34
C GLU A 61 17.96 2.24 1.29
N VAL A 62 17.33 2.92 2.23
CA VAL A 62 17.40 4.37 2.39
C VAL A 62 17.84 4.71 3.80
N ASP A 63 18.31 5.95 3.99
CA ASP A 63 18.55 6.50 5.32
C ASP A 63 17.23 7.01 5.89
N ASP A 64 16.57 6.17 6.71
CA ASP A 64 15.29 6.51 7.32
C ASP A 64 15.36 7.81 8.12
N GLN A 65 16.42 8.01 8.91
CA GLN A 65 16.58 9.19 9.76
C GLN A 65 16.64 10.47 8.91
N ALA A 66 17.40 10.44 7.81
CA ALA A 66 17.52 11.58 6.91
C ALA A 66 16.17 11.90 6.25
N LEU A 67 15.42 10.89 5.81
CA LEU A 67 14.11 11.09 5.20
C LEU A 67 13.09 11.64 6.20
N LEU A 68 13.07 11.14 7.41
CA LEU A 68 12.17 11.64 8.46
C LEU A 68 12.46 13.10 8.78
N ALA A 69 13.72 13.50 8.77
CA ALA A 69 14.13 14.89 9.00
C ALA A 69 13.76 15.80 7.82
N GLU A 70 13.82 15.28 6.59
CA GLU A 70 13.49 16.05 5.38
C GLU A 70 11.99 16.25 5.21
N PHE A 71 11.16 15.26 5.62
CA PHE A 71 9.70 15.28 5.46
C PHE A 71 8.98 15.15 6.81
N PRO A 72 9.20 16.07 7.76
CA PRO A 72 8.60 15.95 9.09
C PRO A 72 7.08 16.01 9.11
N GLU A 73 6.47 16.65 8.11
CA GLU A 73 5.02 16.76 7.97
C GLU A 73 4.34 15.40 7.82
N LEU A 74 4.98 14.45 7.14
CA LEU A 74 4.41 13.11 6.95
C LEU A 74 4.29 12.36 8.27
N THR A 75 5.31 12.40 9.10
CA THR A 75 5.30 11.82 10.44
C THR A 75 4.23 12.48 11.30
N ASN A 76 4.12 13.81 11.25
CA ASN A 76 3.13 14.56 12.03
C ASN A 76 1.71 14.18 11.65
N ILE A 77 1.40 14.12 10.35
CA ILE A 77 0.07 13.75 9.87
C ILE A 77 -0.29 12.34 10.34
N LEU A 78 0.61 11.37 10.16
CA LEU A 78 0.35 10.01 10.58
C LEU A 78 0.15 9.91 12.09
N SER A 79 0.98 10.59 12.88
CA SER A 79 0.86 10.57 14.34
C SER A 79 -0.48 11.14 14.83
N GLN A 80 -1.03 12.13 14.13
CA GLN A 80 -2.36 12.67 14.43
C GLN A 80 -3.47 11.71 13.99
N LEU A 81 -3.35 11.11 12.81
CA LEU A 81 -4.33 10.16 12.30
C LEU A 81 -4.48 8.94 13.20
N VAL A 82 -3.40 8.36 13.69
CA VAL A 82 -3.47 7.17 14.54
C VAL A 82 -4.08 7.44 15.92
N LYS A 83 -4.14 8.70 16.34
CA LYS A 83 -4.82 9.10 17.59
C LYS A 83 -6.34 9.18 17.43
N HIS A 84 -6.84 9.28 16.19
CA HIS A 84 -8.28 9.31 15.96
C HIS A 84 -8.91 8.00 16.45
N PRO A 85 -10.04 8.03 17.21
CA PRO A 85 -10.61 6.82 17.82
C PRO A 85 -10.89 5.69 16.84
N LYS A 86 -11.44 6.00 15.67
CA LYS A 86 -11.75 4.99 14.65
C LYS A 86 -10.48 4.32 14.10
N ILE A 87 -9.39 5.05 13.97
CA ILE A 87 -8.12 4.52 13.48
C ILE A 87 -7.39 3.77 14.60
N ASN A 88 -7.42 4.32 15.81
CA ASN A 88 -6.84 3.65 16.98
C ASN A 88 -7.46 2.26 17.21
N ASP A 89 -8.75 2.10 16.94
CA ASP A 89 -9.44 0.82 17.07
C ASP A 89 -8.95 -0.24 16.06
N LEU A 90 -8.32 0.17 14.97
CA LEU A 90 -7.72 -0.76 14.02
C LEU A 90 -6.44 -1.43 14.56
N LYS A 91 -5.86 -0.91 15.62
CA LYS A 91 -4.64 -1.42 16.27
C LYS A 91 -3.49 -1.60 15.29
N LEU A 92 -3.24 -0.57 14.48
CA LEU A 92 -2.15 -0.58 13.51
C LEU A 92 -0.80 -0.59 14.20
N ASN A 93 0.12 -1.40 13.70
CA ASN A 93 1.48 -1.47 14.21
C ASN A 93 2.40 -0.59 13.35
N VAL A 94 2.43 0.69 13.64
CA VAL A 94 3.24 1.68 12.91
C VAL A 94 4.63 1.78 13.55
N ASP A 95 5.65 1.56 12.73
CA ASP A 95 7.03 1.88 13.11
C ASP A 95 7.37 3.30 12.66
N PHE A 96 7.37 4.26 13.58
CA PHE A 96 7.66 5.66 13.29
C PHE A 96 9.15 5.93 13.02
N ASN A 97 10.02 4.93 13.11
CA ASN A 97 11.42 5.04 12.73
C ASN A 97 11.70 4.51 11.32
N SER A 98 10.68 3.98 10.66
CA SER A 98 10.77 3.43 9.30
C SER A 98 10.01 4.31 8.32
N ALA A 99 10.70 4.81 7.30
CA ALA A 99 10.09 5.59 6.24
C ALA A 99 9.04 4.78 5.49
N ASP A 100 9.31 3.52 5.19
CA ASP A 100 8.34 2.64 4.52
C ASP A 100 7.09 2.41 5.37
N SER A 101 7.25 2.19 6.67
CA SER A 101 6.09 2.03 7.56
C SER A 101 5.20 3.27 7.53
N ILE A 102 5.80 4.45 7.62
CA ILE A 102 5.06 5.71 7.54
C ILE A 102 4.37 5.87 6.19
N ALA A 103 5.07 5.64 5.09
CA ALA A 103 4.53 5.82 3.75
C ALA A 103 3.33 4.89 3.48
N TYR A 104 3.47 3.60 3.78
CA TYR A 104 2.41 2.63 3.52
C TYR A 104 1.19 2.83 4.43
N HIS A 105 1.39 3.18 5.70
CA HIS A 105 0.26 3.48 6.58
C HIS A 105 -0.46 4.75 6.16
N LEU A 106 0.26 5.81 5.79
CA LEU A 106 -0.36 7.02 5.24
C LEU A 106 -1.16 6.71 3.98
N ALA A 107 -0.59 5.97 3.05
CA ALA A 107 -1.26 5.60 1.81
C ALA A 107 -2.56 4.82 2.06
N GLY A 108 -2.60 4.02 3.13
CA GLY A 108 -3.80 3.28 3.51
C GLY A 108 -4.87 4.11 4.21
N LEU A 109 -4.47 5.18 4.90
CA LEU A 109 -5.37 5.98 5.76
C LEU A 109 -5.91 7.23 5.07
N ILE A 110 -5.18 7.82 4.12
CA ILE A 110 -5.65 9.02 3.41
C ILE A 110 -6.45 8.65 2.15
N PRO A 111 -7.43 9.49 1.75
CA PRO A 111 -8.32 9.18 0.63
C PRO A 111 -7.66 9.46 -0.72
N ILE A 112 -6.75 8.61 -1.14
CA ILE A 112 -6.10 8.68 -2.46
C ILE A 112 -6.66 7.61 -3.40
N SER A 113 -6.56 7.86 -4.71
CA SER A 113 -7.06 6.93 -5.72
C SER A 113 -6.25 5.63 -5.76
N SER A 114 -6.86 4.57 -6.30
CA SER A 114 -6.18 3.29 -6.49
C SER A 114 -4.95 3.40 -7.38
N ILE A 115 -5.02 4.25 -8.43
CA ILE A 115 -3.88 4.51 -9.32
C ILE A 115 -2.72 5.13 -8.53
N TYR A 116 -3.03 6.08 -7.65
CA TYR A 116 -2.03 6.73 -6.81
C TYR A 116 -1.39 5.75 -5.83
N LYS A 117 -2.21 4.90 -5.21
CA LYS A 117 -1.71 3.82 -4.32
C LYS A 117 -0.80 2.85 -5.07
N GLN A 118 -1.17 2.49 -6.31
CA GLN A 118 -0.33 1.64 -7.14
C GLN A 118 1.01 2.31 -7.48
N ASN A 119 1.00 3.61 -7.78
CA ASN A 119 2.23 4.37 -8.01
C ASN A 119 3.15 4.38 -6.80
N LEU A 120 2.58 4.48 -5.59
CA LEU A 120 3.36 4.39 -4.36
C LEU A 120 4.00 3.00 -4.18
N LEU A 121 3.26 1.94 -4.48
CA LEU A 121 3.79 0.57 -4.42
C LEU A 121 4.92 0.37 -5.43
N GLU A 122 4.78 0.91 -6.64
CA GLU A 122 5.75 0.79 -7.73
C GLU A 122 6.95 1.73 -7.61
N ALA A 123 6.91 2.68 -6.68
CA ALA A 123 8.00 3.62 -6.47
C ALA A 123 9.33 2.87 -6.19
N PHE A 124 10.42 3.48 -6.64
CA PHE A 124 11.75 2.87 -6.58
C PHE A 124 12.21 2.56 -5.15
N ASP A 125 11.94 3.51 -4.23
CA ASP A 125 12.33 3.39 -2.82
C ASP A 125 11.44 4.26 -1.92
N ALA A 126 11.71 4.24 -0.62
CA ALA A 126 10.98 5.04 0.36
C ALA A 126 11.14 6.54 0.12
N ALA A 127 12.27 6.99 -0.39
CA ALA A 127 12.49 8.40 -0.69
C ALA A 127 11.51 8.88 -1.77
N GLN A 128 11.35 8.11 -2.83
CA GLN A 128 10.39 8.44 -3.88
C GLN A 128 8.94 8.41 -3.35
N ARG A 129 8.60 7.46 -2.48
CA ARG A 129 7.27 7.42 -1.84
C ARG A 129 7.00 8.67 -1.03
N PHE A 130 7.98 9.14 -0.27
CA PHE A 130 7.84 10.36 0.51
C PHE A 130 7.65 11.59 -0.38
N GLU A 131 8.39 11.69 -1.47
CA GLU A 131 8.22 12.78 -2.45
C GLU A 131 6.81 12.77 -3.04
N ILE A 132 6.31 11.61 -3.46
CA ILE A 132 4.96 11.46 -4.01
C ILE A 132 3.91 11.87 -2.99
N LEU A 133 4.02 11.39 -1.75
CA LEU A 133 3.06 11.70 -0.68
C LEU A 133 3.10 13.17 -0.29
N SER A 134 4.28 13.74 -0.15
CA SER A 134 4.45 15.17 0.19
C SER A 134 3.80 16.06 -0.86
N LYS A 135 4.05 15.77 -2.12
CA LYS A 135 3.46 16.50 -3.25
C LYS A 135 1.93 16.38 -3.26
N TYR A 136 1.39 15.19 -3.02
CA TYR A 136 -0.05 14.97 -2.94
C TYR A 136 -0.69 15.78 -1.81
N ILE A 137 -0.06 15.79 -0.64
CA ILE A 137 -0.55 16.53 0.53
C ILE A 137 -0.51 18.03 0.27
N ASP A 138 0.53 18.54 -0.37
CA ASP A 138 0.62 19.96 -0.76
C ASP A 138 -0.50 20.34 -1.73
N GLU A 139 -0.80 19.50 -2.69
CA GLU A 139 -1.87 19.72 -3.67
C GLU A 139 -3.25 19.81 -2.99
N ILE A 140 -3.56 18.92 -2.06
CA ILE A 140 -4.84 18.96 -1.36
C ILE A 140 -4.93 20.09 -0.33
N SER A 141 -3.80 20.53 0.23
CA SER A 141 -3.76 21.61 1.22
C SER A 141 -3.88 23.00 0.58
N SER A 142 -3.57 23.13 -0.71
CA SER A 142 -3.65 24.39 -1.45
C SER A 142 -5.02 24.66 -2.07
N ASN A 143 -5.96 23.74 -1.92
CA ASN A 143 -7.34 23.88 -2.43
C ASN A 143 -8.32 24.33 -1.33
#